data_9d25192dd592acdf8cdf59f2a98e8b3e
#
_entry.id   9d25192dd592acdf8cdf59f2a98e8b3e
#
_cell.length_a   1.000
_cell.length_b   1.000
_cell.length_c   1.000
_cell.angle_alpha   90.00
_cell.angle_beta   90.00
_cell.angle_gamma   90.00
#
_symmetry.space_group_name_H-M   'P 1'
#
loop_
_entity.id
_entity.type
_entity.pdbx_description
1 polymer ?
#
loop_
_entity_poly.entity_id
_entity_poly.type
_entity_poly.pdbx_seq_one_letter_code
_entity_poly.pdbx_strand_id
1 'polypeptide(L)'
;YEKLVKCNEIPKTSLITPNRFFDKFNEMTANGDQVIAITMSSKLSGTYNSACLAAEDFEGQVYVVDSMSVAGGERILCEYALNVLKENLTIKEIVDKLNKEKVKINVFTIIDTLKYLKKGGRLSTIAAIAGEILFVKPIMTVYDGVIKELGKAIGSRKAFNLLNKLIGNRGGVDYNKPYCLMWSGTD
;
A
#
# COMPACT_ATOMS: atom_id res chain seq x y z
N TYR A 1 -4.89 -4.72 -17.23
CA TYR A 1 -5.14 -6.11 -16.81
C TYR A 1 -5.14 -7.07 -18.00
N GLU A 2 -5.91 -6.82 -19.05
CA GLU A 2 -5.98 -7.68 -20.24
C GLU A 2 -4.61 -7.96 -20.87
N LYS A 3 -3.76 -6.94 -21.00
CA LYS A 3 -2.38 -7.12 -21.49
C LYS A 3 -1.58 -8.04 -20.57
N LEU A 4 -1.74 -7.90 -19.24
CA LEU A 4 -1.05 -8.74 -18.25
C LEU A 4 -1.48 -10.20 -18.36
N VAL A 5 -2.78 -10.45 -18.55
CA VAL A 5 -3.32 -11.82 -18.69
C VAL A 5 -2.83 -12.48 -19.98
N LYS A 6 -2.71 -11.71 -21.08
CA LYS A 6 -2.30 -12.18 -22.40
C LYS A 6 -0.77 -12.26 -22.58
N CYS A 7 0.02 -11.66 -21.67
CA CYS A 7 1.47 -11.66 -21.78
C CYS A 7 2.05 -13.05 -21.50
N ASN A 8 2.94 -13.52 -22.38
CA ASN A 8 3.75 -14.71 -22.15
C ASN A 8 4.79 -14.47 -21.04
N GLU A 9 5.36 -13.27 -20.98
CA GLU A 9 6.28 -12.83 -19.93
C GLU A 9 5.58 -11.82 -19.01
N ILE A 10 5.62 -12.10 -17.71
CA ILE A 10 5.04 -11.19 -16.71
C ILE A 10 5.98 -10.01 -16.50
N PRO A 11 5.45 -8.77 -16.60
CA PRO A 11 6.22 -7.57 -16.31
C PRO A 11 6.85 -7.64 -14.92
N LYS A 12 8.12 -7.27 -14.83
CA LYS A 12 8.84 -7.16 -13.55
C LYS A 12 8.75 -5.72 -13.05
N THR A 13 8.72 -5.58 -11.74
CA THR A 13 8.81 -4.27 -11.06
C THR A 13 10.10 -4.21 -10.26
N SER A 14 10.65 -3.02 -10.12
CA SER A 14 11.80 -2.73 -9.26
C SER A 14 11.48 -1.55 -8.35
N LEU A 15 12.30 -1.36 -7.33
CA LEU A 15 12.25 -0.14 -6.50
C LEU A 15 12.58 1.09 -7.35
N ILE A 16 12.14 2.26 -6.90
CA ILE A 16 12.62 3.55 -7.39
C ILE A 16 14.01 3.78 -6.80
N THR A 17 14.99 4.13 -7.63
CA THR A 17 16.38 4.33 -7.19
C THR A 17 16.54 5.62 -6.37
N PRO A 18 17.55 5.70 -5.48
CA PRO A 18 17.84 6.94 -4.73
C PRO A 18 18.05 8.15 -5.63
N ASN A 19 18.79 8.01 -6.75
CA ASN A 19 19.02 9.12 -7.68
C ASN A 19 17.72 9.72 -8.22
N ARG A 20 16.72 8.89 -8.55
CA ARG A 20 15.43 9.39 -9.02
C ARG A 20 14.66 10.15 -7.95
N PHE A 21 14.80 9.75 -6.69
CA PHE A 21 14.26 10.51 -5.56
C PHE A 21 15.01 11.81 -5.38
N PHE A 22 16.35 11.78 -5.41
CA PHE A 22 17.17 12.97 -5.30
C PHE A 22 16.80 14.02 -6.35
N ASP A 23 16.75 13.64 -7.63
CA ASP A 23 16.36 14.54 -8.71
C ASP A 23 15.00 15.18 -8.45
N LYS A 24 14.04 14.37 -7.98
CA LYS A 24 12.67 14.86 -7.71
C LYS A 24 12.61 15.75 -6.47
N PHE A 25 13.33 15.41 -5.41
CA PHE A 25 13.41 16.24 -4.21
C PHE A 25 14.09 17.58 -4.52
N ASN A 26 15.18 17.57 -5.28
CA ASN A 26 15.87 18.78 -5.71
C ASN A 26 14.94 19.71 -6.54
N GLU A 27 14.15 19.14 -7.46
CA GLU A 27 13.15 19.89 -8.21
C GLU A 27 12.08 20.52 -7.29
N MET A 28 11.55 19.72 -6.34
CA MET A 28 10.43 20.15 -5.48
C MET A 28 10.85 21.12 -4.38
N THR A 29 12.10 21.09 -3.92
CA THR A 29 12.62 21.97 -2.86
C THR A 29 13.30 23.22 -3.39
N ALA A 30 13.48 23.37 -4.70
CA ALA A 30 14.24 24.46 -5.33
C ALA A 30 13.74 25.87 -4.96
N ASN A 31 12.45 26.02 -4.64
CA ASN A 31 11.83 27.29 -4.23
C ASN A 31 11.69 27.44 -2.70
N GLY A 32 12.34 26.56 -1.92
CA GLY A 32 12.21 26.54 -0.46
C GLY A 32 11.00 25.79 0.06
N ASP A 33 10.31 25.06 -0.81
CA ASP A 33 9.16 24.21 -0.41
C ASP A 33 9.62 23.02 0.44
N GLN A 34 8.73 22.56 1.30
CA GLN A 34 8.92 21.33 2.07
C GLN A 34 8.13 20.18 1.46
N VAL A 35 8.69 18.97 1.53
CA VAL A 35 8.15 17.77 0.88
C VAL A 35 7.87 16.68 1.90
N ILE A 36 6.69 16.07 1.81
CA ILE A 36 6.39 14.79 2.47
C ILE A 36 6.30 13.71 1.39
N ALA A 37 7.26 12.79 1.39
CA ALA A 37 7.27 11.65 0.49
C ALA A 37 6.63 10.43 1.16
N ILE A 38 5.42 10.09 0.77
CA ILE A 38 4.73 8.88 1.25
C ILE A 38 5.05 7.74 0.28
N THR A 39 5.57 6.64 0.81
CA THR A 39 5.94 5.47 0.00
C THR A 39 5.16 4.24 0.43
N MET A 40 5.09 3.26 -0.47
CA MET A 40 4.60 1.94 -0.11
C MET A 40 5.46 1.32 1.01
N SER A 41 4.91 0.29 1.66
CA SER A 41 5.56 -0.40 2.77
C SER A 41 7.02 -0.77 2.50
N SER A 42 7.91 -0.39 3.42
CA SER A 42 9.33 -0.76 3.42
C SER A 42 9.56 -2.27 3.47
N LYS A 43 8.59 -3.02 4.01
CA LYS A 43 8.64 -4.50 4.05
C LYS A 43 8.27 -5.17 2.72
N LEU A 44 7.68 -4.42 1.78
CA LEU A 44 7.28 -4.92 0.45
C LEU A 44 8.20 -4.42 -0.67
N SER A 45 8.90 -3.31 -0.47
CA SER A 45 9.78 -2.71 -1.47
C SER A 45 10.90 -1.89 -0.82
N GLY A 46 12.09 -1.90 -1.41
CA GLY A 46 13.19 -1.03 -1.03
C GLY A 46 12.97 0.45 -1.39
N THR A 47 11.83 0.83 -1.97
CA THR A 47 11.50 2.21 -2.37
C THR A 47 11.57 3.19 -1.20
N TYR A 48 11.06 2.79 -0.02
CA TYR A 48 11.18 3.60 1.20
C TYR A 48 12.64 3.91 1.55
N ASN A 49 13.50 2.89 1.60
CA ASN A 49 14.92 3.07 1.93
C ASN A 49 15.63 3.94 0.89
N SER A 50 15.28 3.80 -0.39
CA SER A 50 15.80 4.67 -1.46
C SER A 50 15.40 6.14 -1.26
N ALA A 51 14.16 6.39 -0.84
CA ALA A 51 13.69 7.74 -0.56
C ALA A 51 14.37 8.32 0.68
N CYS A 52 14.55 7.54 1.74
CA CYS A 52 15.27 7.97 2.95
C CYS A 52 16.71 8.34 2.64
N LEU A 53 17.42 7.50 1.87
CA LEU A 53 18.80 7.79 1.48
C LEU A 53 18.91 9.10 0.69
N ALA A 54 18.01 9.33 -0.26
CA ALA A 54 17.99 10.58 -1.01
C ALA A 54 17.61 11.80 -0.16
N ALA A 55 16.80 11.62 0.88
CA ALA A 55 16.34 12.70 1.74
C ALA A 55 17.45 13.22 2.70
N GLU A 56 18.54 12.47 2.90
CA GLU A 56 19.68 12.88 3.74
C GLU A 56 20.29 14.20 3.27
N ASP A 57 20.30 14.47 1.96
CA ASP A 57 20.80 15.71 1.37
C ASP A 57 19.81 16.90 1.49
N PHE A 58 18.61 16.68 2.03
CA PHE A 58 17.52 17.66 2.13
C PHE A 58 17.00 17.79 3.58
N GLU A 59 17.91 17.82 4.56
CA GLU A 59 17.55 17.91 5.98
C GLU A 59 16.68 19.13 6.26
N GLY A 60 15.55 18.89 6.96
CA GLY A 60 14.57 19.94 7.30
C GLY A 60 13.61 20.32 6.16
N GLN A 61 13.86 19.85 4.91
CA GLN A 61 12.98 20.11 3.77
C GLN A 61 12.21 18.87 3.32
N VAL A 62 12.80 17.66 3.37
CA VAL A 62 12.18 16.43 2.92
C VAL A 62 11.95 15.47 4.09
N TYR A 63 10.73 14.96 4.19
CA TYR A 63 10.30 14.00 5.20
C TYR A 63 9.72 12.77 4.52
N VAL A 64 10.26 11.59 4.82
CA VAL A 64 9.81 10.33 4.22
C VAL A 64 8.93 9.57 5.20
N VAL A 65 7.76 9.16 4.74
CA VAL A 65 6.79 8.38 5.53
C VAL A 65 6.60 7.00 4.89
N ASP A 66 6.95 5.96 5.64
CA ASP A 66 6.54 4.59 5.30
C ASP A 66 5.05 4.44 5.57
N SER A 67 4.24 4.22 4.53
CA SER A 67 2.81 4.02 4.72
C SER A 67 2.47 2.72 5.46
N MET A 68 3.42 1.80 5.58
CA MET A 68 3.21 0.42 6.04
C MET A 68 2.06 -0.27 5.30
N SER A 69 1.78 0.19 4.08
CA SER A 69 0.67 -0.27 3.26
C SER A 69 1.05 -0.33 1.78
N VAL A 70 0.08 -0.61 0.94
CA VAL A 70 0.23 -0.65 -0.52
C VAL A 70 -1.12 -0.34 -1.18
N ALA A 71 -1.09 0.15 -2.42
CA ALA A 71 -2.28 0.41 -3.23
C ALA A 71 -3.30 1.31 -2.51
N GLY A 72 -4.52 0.81 -2.26
CA GLY A 72 -5.58 1.59 -1.61
C GLY A 72 -5.23 2.11 -0.23
N GLY A 73 -4.47 1.36 0.56
CA GLY A 73 -4.06 1.80 1.89
C GLY A 73 -3.05 2.95 1.86
N GLU A 74 -2.10 2.91 0.93
CA GLU A 74 -1.17 4.03 0.68
C GLU A 74 -1.93 5.27 0.19
N ARG A 75 -2.87 5.08 -0.76
CA ARG A 75 -3.74 6.17 -1.25
C ARG A 75 -4.52 6.85 -0.11
N ILE A 76 -5.12 6.07 0.79
CA ILE A 76 -5.87 6.61 1.94
C ILE A 76 -4.96 7.48 2.82
N LEU A 77 -3.72 7.07 3.05
CA LEU A 77 -2.77 7.88 3.81
C LEU A 77 -2.43 9.20 3.09
N CYS A 78 -2.29 9.17 1.76
CA CYS A 78 -2.10 10.39 0.96
C CYS A 78 -3.32 11.32 1.04
N GLU A 79 -4.54 10.78 0.94
CA GLU A 79 -5.78 11.57 1.09
C GLU A 79 -5.90 12.19 2.49
N TYR A 80 -5.52 11.43 3.52
CA TYR A 80 -5.44 11.95 4.88
C TYR A 80 -4.40 13.07 5.00
N ALA A 81 -3.21 12.92 4.41
CA ALA A 81 -2.18 13.95 4.39
C ALA A 81 -2.69 15.25 3.76
N LEU A 82 -3.38 15.17 2.61
CA LEU A 82 -3.98 16.33 1.95
C LEU A 82 -5.03 17.05 2.81
N ASN A 83 -5.74 16.33 3.68
CA ASN A 83 -6.67 16.94 4.60
C ASN A 83 -5.96 17.62 5.77
N VAL A 84 -4.93 16.99 6.32
CA VAL A 84 -4.13 17.54 7.43
C VAL A 84 -3.33 18.78 7.00
N LEU A 85 -2.91 18.86 5.72
CA LEU A 85 -2.25 20.05 5.16
C LEU A 85 -3.13 21.33 5.21
N LYS A 86 -4.45 21.20 5.36
CA LYS A 86 -5.35 22.34 5.54
C LYS A 86 -5.38 22.88 6.98
N GLU A 87 -4.80 22.13 7.90
CA GLU A 87 -4.65 22.55 9.29
C GLU A 87 -3.40 23.44 9.43
N ASN A 88 -3.43 24.38 10.35
CA ASN A 88 -2.28 25.28 10.59
C ASN A 88 -1.22 24.56 11.46
N LEU A 89 -0.54 23.56 10.87
CA LEU A 89 0.44 22.70 11.53
C LEU A 89 1.81 22.82 10.84
N THR A 90 2.86 22.62 11.60
CA THR A 90 4.21 22.44 11.06
C THR A 90 4.30 21.11 10.33
N ILE A 91 5.24 20.99 9.39
CA ILE A 91 5.45 19.74 8.65
C ILE A 91 5.76 18.55 9.56
N LYS A 92 6.49 18.77 10.67
CA LYS A 92 6.79 17.73 11.66
C LYS A 92 5.52 17.23 12.35
N GLU A 93 4.62 18.13 12.74
CA GLU A 93 3.33 17.75 13.32
C GLU A 93 2.46 16.98 12.33
N ILE A 94 2.51 17.34 11.04
CA ILE A 94 1.81 16.60 9.98
C ILE A 94 2.38 15.19 9.87
N VAL A 95 3.71 15.04 9.78
CA VAL A 95 4.39 13.74 9.69
C VAL A 95 4.07 12.87 10.93
N ASP A 96 4.05 13.45 12.11
CA ASP A 96 3.68 12.75 13.35
C ASP A 96 2.22 12.26 13.31
N LYS A 97 1.29 13.08 12.80
CA LYS A 97 -0.09 12.66 12.57
C LYS A 97 -0.18 11.51 11.58
N LEU A 98 0.53 11.57 10.45
CA LEU A 98 0.56 10.50 9.47
C LEU A 98 1.08 9.19 10.08
N ASN A 99 2.15 9.26 10.87
CA ASN A 99 2.72 8.10 11.54
C ASN A 99 1.78 7.48 12.59
N LYS A 100 0.94 8.27 13.24
CA LYS A 100 -0.08 7.80 14.18
C LYS A 100 -1.31 7.19 13.48
N GLU A 101 -1.69 7.73 12.31
CA GLU A 101 -2.90 7.28 11.61
C GLU A 101 -2.66 6.09 10.69
N LYS A 102 -1.47 5.97 10.07
CA LYS A 102 -1.17 4.88 9.12
C LYS A 102 -1.45 3.48 9.68
N VAL A 103 -1.24 3.27 10.98
CA VAL A 103 -1.46 1.97 11.62
C VAL A 103 -2.94 1.61 11.82
N LYS A 104 -3.84 2.60 11.65
CA LYS A 104 -5.29 2.43 11.76
C LYS A 104 -5.94 2.07 10.41
N ILE A 105 -5.19 2.21 9.31
CA ILE A 105 -5.68 1.90 7.97
C ILE A 105 -5.76 0.38 7.80
N ASN A 106 -6.96 -0.12 7.54
CA ASN A 106 -7.19 -1.53 7.28
C ASN A 106 -7.39 -1.75 5.78
N VAL A 107 -6.64 -2.67 5.21
CA VAL A 107 -6.78 -3.11 3.83
C VAL A 107 -7.35 -4.52 3.82
N PHE A 108 -8.41 -4.73 3.04
CA PHE A 108 -9.00 -6.04 2.81
C PHE A 108 -9.12 -6.27 1.31
N THR A 109 -8.73 -7.43 0.84
CA THR A 109 -8.87 -7.77 -0.58
C THR A 109 -9.18 -9.25 -0.77
N ILE A 110 -9.99 -9.55 -1.79
CA ILE A 110 -10.16 -10.90 -2.32
C ILE A 110 -9.23 -11.01 -3.51
N ILE A 111 -8.45 -12.08 -3.58
CA ILE A 111 -7.52 -12.34 -4.68
C ILE A 111 -8.00 -13.53 -5.48
N ASP A 112 -8.15 -13.35 -6.80
CA ASP A 112 -8.59 -14.40 -7.70
C ASP A 112 -7.48 -15.41 -8.04
N THR A 113 -6.23 -14.93 -8.10
CA THR A 113 -5.06 -15.76 -8.38
C THR A 113 -3.83 -15.25 -7.67
N LEU A 114 -3.10 -16.16 -7.03
CA LEU A 114 -1.82 -15.86 -6.40
C LEU A 114 -0.64 -15.85 -7.38
N LYS A 115 -0.89 -16.20 -8.65
CA LYS A 115 0.12 -16.31 -9.70
C LYS A 115 1.03 -15.07 -9.78
N TYR A 116 0.44 -13.87 -9.74
CA TYR A 116 1.19 -12.63 -9.89
C TYR A 116 1.97 -12.27 -8.61
N LEU A 117 1.43 -12.53 -7.43
CA LEU A 117 2.14 -12.39 -6.15
C LEU A 117 3.33 -13.36 -6.05
N LYS A 118 3.12 -14.61 -6.47
CA LYS A 118 4.18 -15.63 -6.51
C LYS A 118 5.30 -15.22 -7.45
N LYS A 119 4.96 -14.85 -8.69
CA LYS A 119 5.96 -14.44 -9.70
C LYS A 119 6.64 -13.12 -9.36
N GLY A 120 5.97 -12.22 -8.64
CA GLY A 120 6.53 -10.99 -8.10
C GLY A 120 7.43 -11.19 -6.87
N GLY A 121 7.51 -12.40 -6.30
CA GLY A 121 8.32 -12.69 -5.12
C GLY A 121 7.77 -12.16 -3.78
N ARG A 122 6.54 -11.61 -3.76
CA ARG A 122 5.89 -11.10 -2.53
C ARG A 122 4.99 -12.13 -1.86
N LEU A 123 4.93 -13.35 -2.40
CA LEU A 123 4.20 -14.47 -1.81
C LEU A 123 4.99 -15.15 -0.68
N SER A 124 6.32 -15.01 -0.63
CA SER A 124 7.16 -15.63 0.41
C SER A 124 6.85 -15.18 1.83
N THR A 125 6.22 -14.02 1.98
CA THR A 125 5.70 -13.53 3.27
C THR A 125 4.37 -14.20 3.67
N ILE A 126 3.77 -15.00 2.77
CA ILE A 126 2.49 -15.69 2.98
C ILE A 126 2.79 -17.19 3.09
N ALA A 127 3.38 -17.59 4.21
CA ALA A 127 3.95 -18.92 4.44
C ALA A 127 2.97 -20.11 4.43
N ALA A 128 1.68 -19.94 4.14
CA ALA A 128 0.67 -20.98 4.33
C ALA A 128 -0.14 -21.37 3.09
N ILE A 129 0.09 -20.77 1.92
CA ILE A 129 -0.70 -21.12 0.74
C ILE A 129 0.00 -22.18 -0.07
N ALA A 130 -0.07 -23.42 0.39
CA ALA A 130 0.33 -24.60 -0.38
C ALA A 130 -0.74 -24.91 -1.43
N GLY A 131 -0.39 -24.69 -2.70
CA GLY A 131 -1.15 -25.16 -3.87
C GLY A 131 -2.22 -24.19 -4.37
N GLU A 132 -2.28 -24.00 -5.67
CA GLU A 132 -3.43 -23.40 -6.35
C GLU A 132 -4.58 -24.43 -6.35
N ILE A 133 -5.51 -24.31 -5.38
CA ILE A 133 -6.73 -25.08 -5.40
C ILE A 133 -7.74 -24.31 -6.25
N LEU A 134 -8.26 -24.93 -7.29
CA LEU A 134 -9.24 -24.36 -8.20
C LEU A 134 -10.45 -23.80 -7.42
N PHE A 135 -10.86 -22.56 -7.76
CA PHE A 135 -11.99 -21.83 -7.11
C PHE A 135 -11.75 -21.35 -5.67
N VAL A 136 -10.60 -21.59 -5.04
CA VAL A 136 -10.30 -21.03 -3.73
C VAL A 136 -9.86 -19.57 -3.89
N LYS A 137 -10.57 -18.66 -3.21
CA LYS A 137 -10.30 -17.22 -3.16
C LYS A 137 -9.78 -16.83 -1.78
N PRO A 138 -8.50 -16.52 -1.64
CA PRO A 138 -7.95 -16.02 -0.39
C PRO A 138 -8.41 -14.58 -0.14
N ILE A 139 -8.71 -14.27 1.12
CA ILE A 139 -8.93 -12.93 1.62
C ILE A 139 -7.64 -12.49 2.31
N MET A 140 -7.08 -11.40 1.82
CA MET A 140 -5.80 -10.87 2.28
C MET A 140 -5.97 -9.53 2.96
N THR A 141 -4.99 -9.18 3.78
CA THR A 141 -4.85 -7.86 4.40
C THR A 141 -3.38 -7.42 4.31
N VAL A 142 -3.16 -6.12 4.53
CA VAL A 142 -1.83 -5.62 4.90
C VAL A 142 -1.86 -5.37 6.41
N TYR A 143 -0.98 -6.03 7.13
CA TYR A 143 -0.85 -5.89 8.57
C TYR A 143 0.62 -5.73 8.93
N ASP A 144 0.93 -4.68 9.67
CA ASP A 144 2.31 -4.34 10.01
C ASP A 144 3.23 -4.31 8.78
N GLY A 145 2.76 -3.69 7.70
CA GLY A 145 3.49 -3.51 6.45
C GLY A 145 3.67 -4.77 5.60
N VAL A 146 3.17 -5.93 5.99
CA VAL A 146 3.28 -7.19 5.24
C VAL A 146 1.91 -7.71 4.82
N ILE A 147 1.88 -8.42 3.69
CA ILE A 147 0.66 -9.07 3.21
C ILE A 147 0.42 -10.32 4.04
N LYS A 148 -0.79 -10.48 4.58
CA LYS A 148 -1.21 -11.66 5.36
C LYS A 148 -2.53 -12.22 4.87
N GLU A 149 -2.72 -13.53 4.94
CA GLU A 149 -4.01 -14.18 4.73
C GLU A 149 -4.88 -14.06 5.99
N LEU A 150 -6.12 -13.63 5.81
CA LEU A 150 -7.15 -13.60 6.86
C LEU A 150 -8.07 -14.81 6.81
N GLY A 151 -8.14 -15.46 5.66
CA GLY A 151 -8.99 -16.62 5.43
C GLY A 151 -9.13 -16.91 3.94
N LYS A 152 -9.87 -17.95 3.64
CA LYS A 152 -10.14 -18.37 2.26
C LYS A 152 -11.55 -18.93 2.14
N ALA A 153 -12.13 -18.78 0.95
CA ALA A 153 -13.45 -19.30 0.64
C ALA A 153 -13.48 -19.90 -0.76
N ILE A 154 -14.42 -20.80 -1.01
CA ILE A 154 -14.64 -21.41 -2.33
C ILE A 154 -15.71 -20.59 -3.05
N GLY A 155 -15.34 -19.99 -4.18
CA GLY A 155 -16.23 -19.19 -5.02
C GLY A 155 -16.45 -17.75 -4.49
N SER A 156 -16.81 -16.85 -5.40
CA SER A 156 -16.90 -15.40 -5.14
C SER A 156 -17.91 -15.06 -4.06
N ARG A 157 -19.10 -15.66 -4.10
CA ARG A 157 -20.18 -15.35 -3.13
C ARG A 157 -19.76 -15.62 -1.68
N LYS A 158 -19.11 -16.78 -1.43
CA LYS A 158 -18.63 -17.12 -0.09
C LYS A 158 -17.46 -16.23 0.32
N ALA A 159 -16.59 -15.84 -0.63
CA ALA A 159 -15.49 -14.93 -0.38
C ALA A 159 -15.99 -13.54 0.03
N PHE A 160 -16.98 -12.98 -0.67
CA PHE A 160 -17.61 -11.70 -0.29
C PHE A 160 -18.28 -11.77 1.08
N ASN A 161 -19.00 -12.85 1.39
CA ASN A 161 -19.62 -13.03 2.71
C ASN A 161 -18.56 -13.08 3.83
N LEU A 162 -17.46 -13.80 3.60
CA LEU A 162 -16.34 -13.85 4.55
C LEU A 162 -15.66 -12.49 4.68
N LEU A 163 -15.41 -11.79 3.58
CA LEU A 163 -14.86 -10.44 3.59
C LEU A 163 -15.71 -9.49 4.46
N ASN A 164 -17.03 -9.46 4.24
CA ASN A 164 -17.93 -8.61 5.02
C ASN A 164 -17.91 -8.96 6.51
N LYS A 165 -17.87 -10.26 6.85
CA LYS A 165 -17.72 -10.72 8.23
C LYS A 165 -16.41 -10.24 8.85
N LEU A 166 -15.29 -10.33 8.12
CA LEU A 166 -13.97 -9.89 8.58
C LEU A 166 -13.92 -8.37 8.79
N ILE A 167 -14.53 -7.58 7.89
CA ILE A 167 -14.67 -6.13 8.05
C ILE A 167 -15.52 -5.82 9.29
N GLY A 168 -16.66 -6.49 9.46
CA GLY A 168 -17.52 -6.32 10.64
C GLY A 168 -16.79 -6.62 11.97
N ASN A 169 -15.97 -7.68 12.00
CA ASN A 169 -15.17 -8.04 13.17
C ASN A 169 -14.09 -6.99 13.53
N ARG A 170 -13.76 -6.08 12.60
CA ARG A 170 -12.85 -4.95 12.80
C ARG A 170 -13.57 -3.62 13.08
N GLY A 171 -14.87 -3.67 13.39
CA GLY A 171 -15.68 -2.48 13.68
C GLY A 171 -16.40 -1.89 12.47
N GLY A 172 -16.35 -2.54 11.31
CA GLY A 172 -17.00 -2.07 10.09
C GLY A 172 -16.20 -0.97 9.35
N VAL A 173 -16.91 -0.21 8.52
CA VAL A 173 -16.36 0.93 7.76
C VAL A 173 -16.84 2.23 8.40
N ASP A 174 -15.91 3.10 8.76
CA ASP A 174 -16.21 4.47 9.17
C ASP A 174 -16.30 5.37 7.92
N TYR A 175 -17.50 5.61 7.46
CA TYR A 175 -17.77 6.44 6.27
C TYR A 175 -17.50 7.94 6.48
N ASN A 176 -17.19 8.38 7.71
CA ASN A 176 -16.77 9.76 7.99
C ASN A 176 -15.26 9.95 7.74
N LYS A 177 -14.54 8.87 7.45
CA LYS A 177 -13.10 8.87 7.13
C LYS A 177 -12.86 8.51 5.67
N PRO A 178 -11.71 8.84 5.11
CA PRO A 178 -11.35 8.41 3.77
C PRO A 178 -11.43 6.88 3.64
N TYR A 179 -12.10 6.41 2.60
CA TYR A 179 -12.16 5.00 2.23
C TYR A 179 -11.98 4.84 0.72
N CYS A 180 -11.56 3.68 0.30
CA CYS A 180 -11.31 3.40 -1.11
C CYS A 180 -11.81 1.99 -1.46
N LEU A 181 -12.60 1.91 -2.52
CA LEU A 181 -12.95 0.65 -3.18
C LEU A 181 -12.10 0.51 -4.43
N MET A 182 -11.45 -0.62 -4.59
CA MET A 182 -10.59 -0.91 -5.72
C MET A 182 -10.90 -2.29 -6.29
N TRP A 183 -10.85 -2.40 -7.58
CA TRP A 183 -10.91 -3.67 -8.29
C TRP A 183 -9.93 -3.69 -9.46
N SER A 184 -9.57 -4.88 -9.90
CA SER A 184 -8.80 -5.09 -11.12
C SER A 184 -9.49 -6.18 -11.94
N GLY A 185 -9.63 -5.96 -13.24
CA GLY A 185 -10.35 -6.83 -14.15
C GLY A 185 -11.29 -6.03 -15.05
N THR A 186 -12.12 -6.75 -15.77
CA THR A 186 -13.08 -6.19 -16.75
C THR A 186 -14.54 -6.26 -16.29
N ASP A 187 -14.79 -6.85 -15.10
CA ASP A 187 -16.16 -7.09 -14.58
C ASP A 187 -16.54 -6.06 -13.51
#